data_f7b552d9ffbf8bb88ab1e6e80183e5e6
#
_entry.id   f7b552d9ffbf8bb88ab1e6e80183e5e6
#
_cell.length_a   1.000
_cell.length_b   1.000
_cell.length_c   1.000
_cell.angle_alpha   90.00
_cell.angle_beta   90.00
_cell.angle_gamma   90.00
#
_symmetry.space_group_name_H-M   'P 1'
#
loop_
_entity.id
_entity.type
_entity.pdbx_description
1 polymer ?
#
loop_
_entity_poly.entity_id
_entity_poly.type
_entity_poly.pdbx_seq_one_letter_code
_entity_poly.pdbx_strand_id
1 'polypeptide(L)'
;CYEAFIHIVDSMFNQHAKWLKASREIAWRRPIASLNYLLTSHVWRQDHNGFSHQDPGFVDHVVNKKADIVRVYFPPDANTLLYVTDHCLRSWDRINVIVAGKQPAPQWLGMDAAINHCTAGIGIWEWASNDRGVTPDVVMACAGDVPTLETLAAVGLLRRHVPELKIRVVNVVDLMTLQPETQHPHGLE
;
A
#
# COMPACT_ATOMS: atom_id res chain seq x y z
N CYS A 1 -8.95 -6.82 -9.71
CA CYS A 1 -10.15 -6.10 -10.11
C CYS A 1 -9.93 -5.40 -11.45
N TYR A 2 -10.95 -5.39 -12.31
CA TYR A 2 -10.90 -4.76 -13.62
C TYR A 2 -11.37 -3.30 -13.48
N GLU A 3 -10.52 -2.34 -13.77
CA GLU A 3 -10.76 -0.93 -13.45
C GLU A 3 -11.90 -0.28 -14.28
N ALA A 4 -12.22 -0.83 -15.45
CA ALA A 4 -13.39 -0.39 -16.23
C ALA A 4 -14.71 -0.46 -15.44
N PHE A 5 -14.80 -1.31 -14.43
CA PHE A 5 -15.98 -1.48 -13.59
C PHE A 5 -15.79 -0.93 -12.17
N ILE A 6 -14.76 -0.13 -11.94
CA ILE A 6 -14.37 0.31 -10.60
C ILE A 6 -15.46 1.15 -9.93
N HIS A 7 -16.27 1.89 -10.68
CA HIS A 7 -17.41 2.64 -10.14
C HIS A 7 -18.46 1.74 -9.48
N ILE A 8 -18.71 0.56 -10.06
CA ILE A 8 -19.60 -0.44 -9.46
C ILE A 8 -18.97 -0.99 -8.19
N VAL A 9 -17.68 -1.30 -8.24
CA VAL A 9 -16.90 -1.78 -7.10
C VAL A 9 -16.90 -0.73 -5.99
N ASP A 10 -16.70 0.56 -6.29
CA ASP A 10 -16.72 1.64 -5.30
C ASP A 10 -18.09 1.75 -4.63
N SER A 11 -19.16 1.68 -5.37
CA SER A 11 -20.51 1.68 -4.80
C SER A 11 -20.73 0.52 -3.83
N MET A 12 -20.36 -0.70 -4.22
CA MET A 12 -20.43 -1.90 -3.37
C MET A 12 -19.52 -1.81 -2.15
N PHE A 13 -18.30 -1.34 -2.33
CA PHE A 13 -17.34 -1.08 -1.25
C PHE A 13 -17.93 -0.14 -0.20
N ASN A 14 -18.49 0.99 -0.62
CA ASN A 14 -19.09 1.97 0.29
C ASN A 14 -20.23 1.40 1.11
N GLN A 15 -21.11 0.60 0.49
CA GLN A 15 -22.20 -0.06 1.21
C GLN A 15 -21.67 -1.10 2.21
N HIS A 16 -20.69 -1.90 1.81
CA HIS A 16 -20.09 -2.91 2.68
C HIS A 16 -19.36 -2.27 3.88
N ALA A 17 -18.62 -1.18 3.65
CA ALA A 17 -17.94 -0.45 4.74
C ALA A 17 -18.94 0.13 5.76
N LYS A 18 -20.06 0.69 5.29
CA LYS A 18 -21.15 1.15 6.18
C LYS A 18 -21.73 0.00 6.98
N TRP A 19 -22.00 -1.12 6.33
CA TRP A 19 -22.54 -2.29 7.00
C TRP A 19 -21.58 -2.85 8.06
N LEU A 20 -20.29 -2.98 7.73
CA LEU A 20 -19.28 -3.41 8.70
C LEU A 20 -19.26 -2.49 9.93
N LYS A 21 -19.22 -1.17 9.70
CA LYS A 21 -19.21 -0.18 10.80
C LYS A 21 -20.44 -0.33 11.68
N ALA A 22 -21.65 -0.35 11.10
CA ALA A 22 -22.90 -0.44 11.86
C ALA A 22 -23.04 -1.79 12.59
N SER A 23 -22.61 -2.89 11.96
CA SER A 23 -22.76 -4.23 12.55
C SER A 23 -21.75 -4.53 13.67
N ARG A 24 -20.66 -3.77 13.81
CA ARG A 24 -19.68 -3.95 14.91
C ARG A 24 -20.27 -3.71 16.30
N GLU A 25 -21.26 -2.85 16.39
CA GLU A 25 -21.91 -2.50 17.66
C GLU A 25 -22.92 -3.56 18.11
N ILE A 26 -23.18 -4.58 17.29
CA ILE A 26 -24.14 -5.64 17.61
C ILE A 26 -23.47 -6.71 18.45
N ALA A 27 -23.81 -6.81 19.73
CA ALA A 27 -23.15 -7.65 20.72
C ALA A 27 -23.17 -9.17 20.39
N TRP A 28 -24.19 -9.65 19.70
CA TRP A 28 -24.32 -11.07 19.33
C TRP A 28 -23.68 -11.41 17.99
N ARG A 29 -23.19 -10.42 17.24
CA ARG A 29 -22.53 -10.63 15.96
C ARG A 29 -21.16 -11.28 16.16
N ARG A 30 -20.91 -12.35 15.42
CA ARG A 30 -19.57 -12.96 15.36
C ARG A 30 -18.68 -12.23 14.35
N PRO A 31 -17.33 -12.32 14.49
CA PRO A 31 -16.40 -11.85 13.47
C PRO A 31 -16.71 -12.50 12.12
N ILE A 32 -16.56 -11.75 11.05
CA ILE A 32 -16.72 -12.23 9.67
C ILE A 32 -15.41 -12.11 8.92
N ALA A 33 -15.22 -12.97 7.94
CA ALA A 33 -14.05 -12.91 7.08
C ALA A 33 -13.94 -11.55 6.38
N SER A 34 -12.73 -11.02 6.29
CA SER A 34 -12.49 -9.76 5.58
C SER A 34 -12.76 -9.88 4.09
N LEU A 35 -13.23 -8.79 3.49
CA LEU A 35 -13.37 -8.68 2.04
C LEU A 35 -12.09 -8.13 1.45
N ASN A 36 -11.49 -8.86 0.52
CA ASN A 36 -10.20 -8.52 -0.06
C ASN A 36 -10.38 -8.14 -1.53
N TYR A 37 -9.97 -6.93 -1.90
CA TYR A 37 -9.89 -6.44 -3.26
C TYR A 37 -8.44 -6.50 -3.73
N LEU A 38 -8.18 -7.18 -4.84
CA LEU A 38 -6.89 -7.17 -5.53
C LEU A 38 -7.02 -6.37 -6.81
N LEU A 39 -6.40 -5.20 -6.87
CA LEU A 39 -6.32 -4.35 -8.04
C LEU A 39 -5.02 -4.67 -8.78
N THR A 40 -5.15 -5.27 -9.97
CA THR A 40 -4.01 -5.75 -10.76
C THR A 40 -3.63 -4.84 -11.91
N SER A 41 -4.34 -3.75 -12.10
CA SER A 41 -3.99 -2.64 -12.99
C SER A 41 -4.05 -1.36 -12.19
N HIS A 42 -3.09 -0.49 -12.37
CA HIS A 42 -2.99 0.80 -11.68
C HIS A 42 -2.56 1.91 -12.64
N VAL A 43 -2.63 3.15 -12.21
CA VAL A 43 -2.47 4.31 -13.11
C VAL A 43 -1.11 4.39 -13.81
N TRP A 44 -0.06 3.83 -13.20
CA TRP A 44 1.30 3.82 -13.76
C TRP A 44 1.54 2.71 -14.79
N ARG A 45 0.68 1.68 -14.83
CA ARG A 45 0.84 0.54 -15.73
C ARG A 45 -0.52 0.02 -16.16
N GLN A 46 -1.03 0.57 -17.24
CA GLN A 46 -2.38 0.32 -17.76
C GLN A 46 -2.39 -0.84 -18.76
N ASP A 47 -2.03 -2.01 -18.30
CA ASP A 47 -1.91 -3.20 -19.12
C ASP A 47 -3.26 -3.65 -19.67
N HIS A 48 -3.40 -3.66 -20.99
CA HIS A 48 -4.53 -4.20 -21.77
C HIS A 48 -5.88 -3.48 -21.68
N ASN A 49 -6.06 -2.52 -20.75
CA ASN A 49 -7.37 -1.91 -20.53
C ASN A 49 -7.52 -0.55 -21.19
N GLY A 50 -6.44 0.02 -21.72
CA GLY A 50 -6.42 1.37 -22.25
C GLY A 50 -6.66 2.44 -21.17
N PHE A 51 -6.08 3.59 -21.35
CA PHE A 51 -6.14 4.69 -20.37
C PHE A 51 -7.56 5.25 -20.16
N SER A 52 -8.47 5.06 -21.10
CA SER A 52 -9.84 5.57 -21.03
C SER A 52 -10.76 4.82 -20.05
N HIS A 53 -10.30 3.69 -19.49
CA HIS A 53 -11.08 2.86 -18.57
C HIS A 53 -10.55 2.92 -17.12
N GLN A 54 -9.56 3.73 -16.87
CA GLN A 54 -8.95 3.89 -15.54
C GLN A 54 -9.73 4.90 -14.71
N ASP A 55 -9.97 4.57 -13.45
CA ASP A 55 -10.47 5.52 -12.47
C ASP A 55 -9.60 5.45 -11.22
N PRO A 56 -8.61 6.32 -11.08
CA PRO A 56 -7.75 6.38 -9.89
C PRO A 56 -8.51 6.84 -8.64
N GLY A 57 -9.68 7.44 -8.78
CA GLY A 57 -10.47 7.98 -7.68
C GLY A 57 -10.96 6.93 -6.69
N PHE A 58 -11.00 5.64 -7.05
CA PHE A 58 -11.39 4.58 -6.12
C PHE A 58 -10.50 4.55 -4.87
N VAL A 59 -9.17 4.59 -5.02
CA VAL A 59 -8.24 4.59 -3.88
C VAL A 59 -8.44 5.84 -3.02
N ASP A 60 -8.70 7.00 -3.62
CA ASP A 60 -8.99 8.24 -2.89
C ASP A 60 -10.25 8.11 -2.02
N HIS A 61 -11.29 7.45 -2.51
CA HIS A 61 -12.49 7.17 -1.72
C HIS A 61 -12.20 6.19 -0.58
N VAL A 62 -11.36 5.19 -0.84
CA VAL A 62 -10.99 4.15 0.15
C VAL A 62 -10.20 4.74 1.30
N VAL A 63 -9.18 5.56 1.04
CA VAL A 63 -8.29 6.13 2.07
C VAL A 63 -8.99 7.14 2.98
N ASN A 64 -10.14 7.68 2.56
CA ASN A 64 -10.99 8.53 3.40
C ASN A 64 -11.82 7.75 4.44
N LYS A 65 -11.76 6.42 4.43
CA LYS A 65 -12.38 5.60 5.48
C LYS A 65 -11.42 5.43 6.67
N LYS A 66 -11.98 5.06 7.81
CA LYS A 66 -11.16 4.79 9.00
C LYS A 66 -10.34 3.52 8.83
N ALA A 67 -9.09 3.56 9.24
CA ALA A 67 -8.18 2.44 9.20
C ALA A 67 -8.61 1.24 10.05
N ASP A 68 -9.49 1.42 11.02
CA ASP A 68 -10.06 0.32 11.81
C ASP A 68 -11.00 -0.60 10.98
N ILE A 69 -11.50 -0.10 9.84
CA ILE A 69 -12.37 -0.87 8.92
C ILE A 69 -11.66 -1.20 7.61
N VAL A 70 -10.85 -0.28 7.09
CA VAL A 70 -10.25 -0.39 5.76
C VAL A 70 -8.73 -0.37 5.86
N ARG A 71 -8.07 -1.21 5.06
CA ARG A 71 -6.62 -1.22 4.85
C ARG A 71 -6.32 -1.08 3.36
N VAL A 72 -5.25 -0.36 3.05
CA VAL A 72 -4.78 -0.17 1.68
C VAL A 72 -3.30 -0.49 1.61
N TYR A 73 -2.96 -1.50 0.81
CA TYR A 73 -1.61 -2.02 0.69
C TYR A 73 -1.04 -1.77 -0.70
N PHE A 74 0.19 -1.30 -0.73
CA PHE A 74 0.99 -1.07 -1.93
C PHE A 74 2.30 -1.86 -1.87
N PRO A 75 2.26 -3.18 -2.02
CA PRO A 75 3.48 -4.00 -1.99
C PRO A 75 4.43 -3.64 -3.14
N PRO A 76 5.72 -3.37 -2.85
CA PRO A 76 6.70 -3.00 -3.87
C PRO A 76 7.26 -4.18 -4.67
N ASP A 77 7.10 -5.42 -4.19
CA ASP A 77 7.62 -6.63 -4.81
C ASP A 77 6.80 -7.89 -4.48
N ALA A 78 7.20 -9.03 -5.03
CA ALA A 78 6.46 -10.29 -4.89
C ALA A 78 6.47 -10.83 -3.45
N ASN A 79 7.57 -10.71 -2.70
CA ASN A 79 7.64 -11.21 -1.32
C ASN A 79 6.73 -10.40 -0.38
N THR A 80 6.72 -9.09 -0.54
CA THR A 80 5.81 -8.21 0.21
C THR A 80 4.35 -8.47 -0.18
N LEU A 81 4.06 -8.68 -1.48
CA LEU A 81 2.71 -9.03 -1.95
C LEU A 81 2.24 -10.35 -1.35
N LEU A 82 3.11 -11.36 -1.31
CA LEU A 82 2.78 -12.68 -0.75
C LEU A 82 2.42 -12.58 0.74
N TYR A 83 3.26 -11.86 1.51
CA TYR A 83 3.02 -11.66 2.94
C TYR A 83 1.74 -10.86 3.22
N VAL A 84 1.55 -9.74 2.52
CA VAL A 84 0.33 -8.92 2.65
C VAL A 84 -0.91 -9.74 2.30
N THR A 85 -0.85 -10.56 1.25
CA THR A 85 -1.98 -11.38 0.84
C THR A 85 -2.34 -12.42 1.92
N ASP A 86 -1.34 -13.13 2.48
CA ASP A 86 -1.57 -14.07 3.59
C ASP A 86 -2.18 -13.34 4.81
N HIS A 87 -1.64 -12.17 5.18
CA HIS A 87 -2.19 -11.35 6.26
C HIS A 87 -3.65 -10.96 6.00
N CYS A 88 -3.98 -10.51 4.80
CA CYS A 88 -5.34 -10.13 4.42
C CYS A 88 -6.32 -11.30 4.48
N LEU A 89 -5.89 -12.48 4.01
CA LEU A 89 -6.72 -13.69 4.03
C LEU A 89 -7.01 -14.20 5.44
N ARG A 90 -6.13 -13.92 6.39
CA ARG A 90 -6.31 -14.27 7.82
C ARG A 90 -7.07 -13.22 8.61
N SER A 91 -7.28 -12.04 8.06
CA SER A 91 -7.91 -10.91 8.77
C SER A 91 -9.43 -11.06 8.89
N TRP A 92 -10.00 -10.40 9.90
CA TRP A 92 -11.44 -10.39 10.19
C TRP A 92 -11.97 -8.97 10.28
N ASP A 93 -13.23 -8.80 9.96
CA ASP A 93 -14.01 -7.56 10.11
C ASP A 93 -13.40 -6.34 9.41
N ARG A 94 -12.72 -6.55 8.28
CA ARG A 94 -12.04 -5.50 7.51
C ARG A 94 -12.34 -5.60 6.02
N ILE A 95 -12.04 -4.52 5.34
CA ILE A 95 -11.91 -4.48 3.88
C ILE A 95 -10.44 -4.19 3.59
N ASN A 96 -9.80 -5.05 2.85
CA ASN A 96 -8.41 -4.89 2.42
C ASN A 96 -8.40 -4.59 0.92
N VAL A 97 -7.67 -3.57 0.53
CA VAL A 97 -7.40 -3.21 -0.85
C VAL A 97 -5.91 -3.39 -1.11
N ILE A 98 -5.55 -4.28 -2.02
CA ILE A 98 -4.17 -4.55 -2.40
C ILE A 98 -3.99 -4.07 -3.83
N VAL A 99 -3.06 -3.15 -4.04
CA VAL A 99 -2.71 -2.64 -5.37
C VAL A 99 -1.38 -3.23 -5.78
N ALA A 100 -1.38 -4.07 -6.82
CA ALA A 100 -0.19 -4.77 -7.28
C ALA A 100 -0.22 -4.92 -8.81
N GLY A 101 0.91 -4.68 -9.47
CA GLY A 101 1.06 -4.92 -10.89
C GLY A 101 1.02 -6.41 -11.23
N LYS A 102 0.57 -6.73 -12.45
CA LYS A 102 0.53 -8.11 -12.98
C LYS A 102 1.70 -8.43 -13.92
N GLN A 103 2.59 -7.48 -14.13
CA GLN A 103 3.78 -7.66 -14.96
C GLN A 103 5.00 -8.03 -14.08
N PRO A 104 5.99 -8.72 -14.65
CA PRO A 104 7.24 -8.96 -13.94
C PRO A 104 7.86 -7.66 -13.44
N ALA A 105 8.31 -7.66 -12.19
CA ALA A 105 8.92 -6.52 -11.51
C ALA A 105 10.17 -6.98 -10.74
N PRO A 106 11.12 -6.08 -10.45
CA PRO A 106 12.26 -6.41 -9.62
C PRO A 106 11.86 -6.90 -8.23
N GLN A 107 12.66 -7.79 -7.66
CA GLN A 107 12.54 -8.26 -6.28
C GLN A 107 13.53 -7.49 -5.42
N TRP A 108 13.02 -6.73 -4.45
CA TRP A 108 13.83 -5.84 -3.61
C TRP A 108 14.21 -6.46 -2.28
N LEU A 109 13.28 -7.14 -1.63
CA LEU A 109 13.44 -7.66 -0.28
C LEU A 109 13.41 -9.19 -0.26
N GLY A 110 14.35 -9.82 0.47
CA GLY A 110 14.21 -11.20 0.86
C GLY A 110 13.00 -11.41 1.78
N MET A 111 12.51 -12.64 1.93
CA MET A 111 11.25 -12.91 2.65
C MET A 111 11.28 -12.39 4.09
N ASP A 112 12.34 -12.60 4.85
CA ASP A 112 12.42 -12.13 6.26
C ASP A 112 12.36 -10.59 6.35
N ALA A 113 13.07 -9.90 5.45
CA ALA A 113 13.02 -8.44 5.38
C ALA A 113 11.62 -7.94 4.95
N ALA A 114 10.97 -8.64 4.02
CA ALA A 114 9.62 -8.33 3.60
C ALA A 114 8.60 -8.50 4.73
N ILE A 115 8.71 -9.58 5.53
CA ILE A 115 7.87 -9.81 6.71
C ILE A 115 7.99 -8.65 7.70
N ASN A 116 9.24 -8.30 8.07
CA ASN A 116 9.50 -7.21 9.02
C ASN A 116 8.97 -5.86 8.50
N HIS A 117 9.23 -5.55 7.23
CA HIS A 117 8.79 -4.32 6.59
C HIS A 117 7.26 -4.21 6.52
N CYS A 118 6.58 -5.27 6.10
CA CYS A 118 5.12 -5.31 6.03
C CYS A 118 4.46 -5.26 7.41
N THR A 119 5.08 -5.86 8.43
CA THR A 119 4.58 -5.80 9.81
C THR A 119 4.60 -4.37 10.34
N ALA A 120 5.66 -3.61 10.04
CA ALA A 120 5.74 -2.19 10.39
C ALA A 120 4.81 -1.31 9.52
N GLY A 121 4.54 -1.73 8.29
CA GLY A 121 3.72 -1.02 7.30
C GLY A 121 4.43 0.11 6.57
N ILE A 122 5.45 0.70 7.17
CA ILE A 122 6.32 1.76 6.64
C ILE A 122 7.74 1.54 7.16
N GLY A 123 8.75 1.90 6.38
CA GLY A 123 10.13 1.78 6.84
C GLY A 123 11.16 2.49 5.96
N ILE A 124 12.28 2.81 6.59
CA ILE A 124 13.45 3.35 5.89
C ILE A 124 14.17 2.18 5.22
N TRP A 125 14.47 2.32 3.94
CA TRP A 125 15.31 1.38 3.22
C TRP A 125 16.77 1.83 3.30
N GLU A 126 17.45 1.37 4.35
CA GLU A 126 18.85 1.72 4.64
C GLU A 126 19.79 1.43 3.46
N TRP A 127 19.60 0.29 2.78
CA TRP A 127 20.39 -0.11 1.62
C TRP A 127 20.22 0.82 0.42
N ALA A 128 19.07 1.50 0.33
CA ALA A 128 18.75 2.47 -0.71
C ALA A 128 19.10 3.90 -0.29
N SER A 129 19.30 4.16 1.00
CA SER A 129 19.63 5.46 1.59
C SER A 129 21.14 5.71 1.62
N ASN A 130 21.57 6.98 1.71
CA ASN A 130 22.97 7.35 1.90
C ASN A 130 23.21 8.38 3.02
N ASP A 131 22.18 8.70 3.79
CA ASP A 131 22.24 9.63 4.91
C ASP A 131 22.96 9.07 6.14
N ARG A 132 23.16 7.73 6.21
CA ARG A 132 23.88 7.04 7.29
C ARG A 132 23.38 7.41 8.70
N GLY A 133 22.07 7.60 8.84
CA GLY A 133 21.44 7.93 10.12
C GLY A 133 21.56 9.40 10.58
N VAL A 134 22.19 10.27 9.78
CA VAL A 134 22.15 11.72 10.03
C VAL A 134 20.92 12.35 9.37
N THR A 135 20.64 13.60 9.69
CA THR A 135 19.53 14.35 9.06
C THR A 135 19.70 14.38 7.54
N PRO A 136 18.75 13.84 6.78
CA PRO A 136 18.81 13.85 5.33
C PRO A 136 18.52 15.26 4.78
N ASP A 137 19.10 15.58 3.64
CA ASP A 137 18.76 16.77 2.87
C ASP A 137 17.44 16.58 2.13
N VAL A 138 17.18 15.32 1.71
CA VAL A 138 15.96 14.91 0.97
C VAL A 138 15.46 13.57 1.49
N VAL A 139 14.15 13.49 1.70
CA VAL A 139 13.43 12.22 1.92
C VAL A 139 12.62 11.90 0.66
N MET A 140 12.89 10.73 0.09
CA MET A 140 12.14 10.22 -1.07
C MET A 140 11.24 9.08 -0.60
N ALA A 141 9.92 9.33 -0.56
CA ALA A 141 8.92 8.36 -0.17
C ALA A 141 8.26 7.73 -1.40
N CYS A 142 8.00 6.42 -1.33
CA CYS A 142 7.35 5.67 -2.39
C CYS A 142 6.42 4.58 -1.83
N ALA A 143 5.44 4.16 -2.65
CA ALA A 143 4.52 3.09 -2.35
C ALA A 143 4.15 2.33 -3.63
N GLY A 144 4.14 1.00 -3.60
CA GLY A 144 3.84 0.16 -4.76
C GLY A 144 5.04 -0.14 -5.65
N ASP A 145 4.82 -0.95 -6.67
CA ASP A 145 5.88 -1.52 -7.53
C ASP A 145 6.55 -0.46 -8.44
N VAL A 146 5.78 0.21 -9.28
CA VAL A 146 6.32 1.21 -10.23
C VAL A 146 6.86 2.45 -9.52
N PRO A 147 6.17 3.10 -8.57
CA PRO A 147 6.73 4.24 -7.86
C PRO A 147 8.02 3.90 -7.10
N THR A 148 8.13 2.69 -6.55
CA THR A 148 9.37 2.24 -5.90
C THR A 148 10.51 2.10 -6.89
N LEU A 149 10.26 1.49 -8.06
CA LEU A 149 11.26 1.37 -9.13
C LEU A 149 11.77 2.74 -9.58
N GLU A 150 10.86 3.66 -9.86
CA GLU A 150 11.19 5.01 -10.34
C GLU A 150 11.92 5.83 -9.26
N THR A 151 11.53 5.70 -8.00
CA THR A 151 12.21 6.35 -6.88
C THR A 151 13.65 5.85 -6.74
N LEU A 152 13.86 4.54 -6.82
CA LEU A 152 15.22 3.97 -6.75
C LEU A 152 16.08 4.39 -7.94
N ALA A 153 15.49 4.47 -9.13
CA ALA A 153 16.18 4.99 -10.32
C ALA A 153 16.57 6.47 -10.15
N ALA A 154 15.65 7.29 -9.65
CA ALA A 154 15.91 8.70 -9.36
C ALA A 154 17.01 8.88 -8.29
N VAL A 155 16.98 8.09 -7.22
CA VAL A 155 18.07 8.07 -6.20
C VAL A 155 19.42 7.72 -6.83
N GLY A 156 19.44 6.73 -7.74
CA GLY A 156 20.65 6.37 -8.47
C GLY A 156 21.22 7.53 -9.32
N LEU A 157 20.34 8.29 -9.98
CA LEU A 157 20.72 9.48 -10.74
C LEU A 157 21.21 10.61 -9.82
N LEU A 158 20.50 10.91 -8.74
CA LEU A 158 20.89 11.93 -7.79
C LEU A 158 22.27 11.65 -7.18
N ARG A 159 22.55 10.42 -6.80
CA ARG A 159 23.87 10.01 -6.28
C ARG A 159 24.99 10.20 -7.30
N ARG A 160 24.69 10.07 -8.59
CA ARG A 160 25.68 10.25 -9.67
C ARG A 160 25.95 11.73 -9.94
N HIS A 161 24.90 12.56 -9.92
CA HIS A 161 25.00 13.95 -10.35
C HIS A 161 25.17 14.95 -9.19
N VAL A 162 24.72 14.56 -7.97
CA VAL A 162 24.79 15.38 -6.76
C VAL A 162 25.24 14.50 -5.59
N PRO A 163 26.50 14.01 -5.61
CA PRO A 163 26.99 12.98 -4.69
C PRO A 163 27.02 13.43 -3.20
N GLU A 164 27.06 14.72 -2.94
CA GLU A 164 27.02 15.29 -1.59
C GLU A 164 25.61 15.26 -0.96
N LEU A 165 24.56 15.06 -1.77
CA LEU A 165 23.18 15.08 -1.29
C LEU A 165 22.90 13.82 -0.42
N LYS A 166 22.43 14.05 0.81
CA LYS A 166 22.03 12.99 1.73
C LYS A 166 20.58 12.65 1.51
N ILE A 167 20.34 11.45 1.00
CA ILE A 167 19.01 10.98 0.61
C ILE A 167 18.59 9.85 1.53
N ARG A 168 17.38 9.95 2.08
CA ARG A 168 16.67 8.88 2.78
C ARG A 168 15.54 8.36 1.92
N VAL A 169 15.48 7.04 1.74
CA VAL A 169 14.40 6.37 1.03
C VAL A 169 13.46 5.75 2.05
N VAL A 170 12.17 6.08 1.92
CA VAL A 170 11.09 5.53 2.76
C VAL A 170 10.11 4.81 1.85
N ASN A 171 9.83 3.54 2.15
CA ASN A 171 8.80 2.78 1.45
C ASN A 171 7.60 2.55 2.36
N VAL A 172 6.39 2.75 1.82
CA VAL A 172 5.11 2.56 2.51
C VAL A 172 4.39 1.38 1.88
N VAL A 173 4.17 0.32 2.65
CA VAL A 173 3.37 -0.85 2.22
C VAL A 173 1.93 -0.72 2.66
N ASP A 174 1.67 -0.41 3.93
CA ASP A 174 0.33 -0.12 4.44
C ASP A 174 0.13 1.39 4.49
N LEU A 175 -0.63 1.91 3.53
CA LEU A 175 -0.89 3.35 3.44
C LEU A 175 -1.63 3.88 4.68
N MET A 176 -2.42 3.02 5.33
CA MET A 176 -3.22 3.44 6.47
C MET A 176 -2.39 3.60 7.76
N THR A 177 -1.12 3.21 7.78
CA THR A 177 -0.19 3.56 8.88
C THR A 177 0.09 5.07 8.95
N LEU A 178 -0.20 5.82 7.90
CA LEU A 178 -0.11 7.28 7.91
C LEU A 178 -1.26 7.95 8.69
N GLN A 179 -2.24 7.18 9.17
CA GLN A 179 -3.29 7.66 10.06
C GLN A 179 -2.83 7.60 11.53
N PRO A 180 -3.49 8.35 12.44
CA PRO A 180 -3.13 8.36 13.86
C PRO A 180 -3.23 6.97 14.53
N GLU A 181 -2.45 6.74 15.59
CA GLU A 181 -2.51 5.51 16.40
C GLU A 181 -3.92 5.16 16.88
N THR A 182 -4.76 6.16 17.14
CA THR A 182 -6.17 5.96 17.54
C THR A 182 -7.00 5.24 16.48
N GLN A 183 -6.51 5.16 15.24
CA GLN A 183 -7.20 4.53 14.11
C GLN A 183 -6.44 3.34 13.52
N HIS A 184 -5.14 3.28 13.74
CA HIS A 184 -4.28 2.22 13.22
C HIS A 184 -3.27 1.75 14.29
N PRO A 185 -3.10 0.42 14.55
CA PRO A 185 -2.17 -0.09 15.59
C PRO A 185 -0.70 0.33 15.40
N HIS A 186 -0.30 0.63 14.18
CA HIS A 186 1.03 1.11 13.82
C HIS A 186 0.98 2.53 13.23
N GLY A 187 -0.07 3.28 13.56
CA GLY A 187 -0.25 4.65 13.07
C GLY A 187 0.86 5.58 13.58
N LEU A 188 1.11 6.62 12.80
CA LEU A 188 2.03 7.69 13.17
C LEU A 188 1.35 8.66 14.13
N GLU A 189 2.13 9.20 15.09
CA GLU A 189 1.65 10.22 16.04
C GLU A 189 1.34 11.57 15.35
#